data_231e3813189d0b581edc90350a2c6bc0
#
_entry.id   231e3813189d0b581edc90350a2c6bc0
#
_cell.length_a   1.000
_cell.length_b   1.000
_cell.length_c   1.000
_cell.angle_alpha   90.00
_cell.angle_beta   90.00
_cell.angle_gamma   90.00
#
_symmetry.space_group_name_H-M   'P 1'
#
loop_
_entity.id
_entity.type
_entity.pdbx_description
1 polymer ?
#
loop_
_entity_poly.entity_id
_entity_poly.type
_entity_poly.pdbx_seq_one_letter_code
_entity_poly.pdbx_strand_id
1 'polypeptide(L)'
;MAEENKYPLDYERRFGGVAKLYTKAGAERLKNAHVCVVGLGGVGSWAAEALARTAVGRITLVDLDNVAESNTNRQLQAMTGVYGKPKVDATAERIHAINPLCDCRKIEDFIEVETAESLLPEDAIILDCIDNVKVKAAMAAVCKKRKQFMVACGAAGGKTSAMNIIHEDLARTTGDPLLSRMRYDLRKKYGFPKLKAGKRIEKFGIPCVYTADPVKRPEGV
;
A
#
# COMPACT_ATOMS: atom_id res chain seq x y z
N MET A 1 27.77 22.69 -7.18
CA MET A 1 28.50 21.95 -6.15
C MET A 1 27.45 21.45 -5.19
N ALA A 2 27.27 20.14 -5.04
CA ALA A 2 26.34 19.57 -4.02
C ALA A 2 26.95 19.95 -2.65
N GLU A 3 26.15 20.57 -1.78
CA GLU A 3 26.55 20.79 -0.39
C GLU A 3 26.89 19.43 0.23
N GLU A 4 28.14 19.28 0.66
CA GLU A 4 28.61 18.12 1.41
C GLU A 4 27.67 17.94 2.62
N ASN A 5 27.00 16.79 2.73
CA ASN A 5 26.04 16.53 3.79
C ASN A 5 26.75 16.66 5.14
N LYS A 6 26.52 17.76 5.83
CA LYS A 6 27.13 18.11 7.13
C LYS A 6 26.92 17.04 8.21
N TYR A 7 25.96 16.12 7.98
CA TYR A 7 25.64 15.02 8.89
C TYR A 7 25.71 13.69 8.13
N PRO A 8 26.83 12.94 8.25
CA PRO A 8 26.95 11.61 7.66
C PRO A 8 25.82 10.69 8.18
N LEU A 9 25.39 9.76 7.32
CA LEU A 9 24.36 8.82 7.68
C LEU A 9 24.80 7.91 8.84
N ASP A 10 24.20 8.11 10.00
CA ASP A 10 24.27 7.19 11.13
C ASP A 10 22.99 6.35 11.18
N TYR A 11 23.07 5.13 10.67
CA TYR A 11 21.92 4.23 10.53
C TYR A 11 21.34 3.83 11.90
N GLU A 12 22.20 3.51 12.87
CA GLU A 12 21.78 3.12 14.23
C GLU A 12 21.07 4.28 14.95
N ARG A 13 21.61 5.49 14.83
CA ARG A 13 20.98 6.68 15.41
C ARG A 13 19.63 6.96 14.75
N ARG A 14 19.51 6.75 13.43
CA ARG A 14 18.30 7.02 12.65
C ARG A 14 17.21 5.97 12.89
N PHE A 15 17.55 4.70 12.92
CA PHE A 15 16.62 3.58 12.93
C PHE A 15 16.72 2.65 14.15
N GLY A 16 17.58 2.93 15.10
CA GLY A 16 17.74 2.11 16.32
C GLY A 16 16.45 1.95 17.16
N GLY A 17 15.53 2.90 17.06
CA GLY A 17 14.19 2.79 17.66
C GLY A 17 13.36 1.63 17.10
N VAL A 18 13.57 1.28 15.82
CA VAL A 18 12.90 0.12 15.17
C VAL A 18 13.31 -1.18 15.84
N ALA A 19 14.62 -1.32 16.15
CA ALA A 19 15.14 -2.49 16.86
C ALA A 19 14.64 -2.59 18.30
N LYS A 20 14.36 -1.48 18.97
CA LYS A 20 13.77 -1.46 20.31
C LYS A 20 12.32 -1.97 20.30
N LEU A 21 11.57 -1.73 19.21
CA LEU A 21 10.19 -2.18 19.06
C LEU A 21 10.09 -3.64 18.55
N TYR A 22 10.85 -3.95 17.48
CA TYR A 22 10.73 -5.22 16.75
C TYR A 22 11.86 -6.22 17.04
N THR A 23 12.73 -5.94 17.97
CA THR A 23 14.01 -6.64 18.24
C THR A 23 15.04 -6.41 17.13
N LYS A 24 16.31 -6.74 17.37
CA LYS A 24 17.37 -6.66 16.35
C LYS A 24 17.05 -7.56 15.16
N ALA A 25 16.56 -8.78 15.40
CA ALA A 25 16.17 -9.72 14.34
C ALA A 25 14.97 -9.20 13.51
N GLY A 26 14.01 -8.51 14.13
CA GLY A 26 12.90 -7.88 13.44
C GLY A 26 13.34 -6.71 12.59
N ALA A 27 14.22 -5.84 13.10
CA ALA A 27 14.79 -4.72 12.34
C ALA A 27 15.60 -5.23 11.12
N GLU A 28 16.37 -6.30 11.29
CA GLU A 28 17.11 -6.91 10.17
C GLU A 28 16.17 -7.51 9.11
N ARG A 29 15.06 -8.14 9.51
CA ARG A 29 14.04 -8.58 8.56
C ARG A 29 13.41 -7.43 7.79
N LEU A 30 13.11 -6.29 8.44
CA LEU A 30 12.60 -5.09 7.76
C LEU A 30 13.62 -4.53 6.77
N LYS A 31 14.88 -4.44 7.17
CA LYS A 31 15.99 -3.99 6.31
C LYS A 31 16.15 -4.86 5.06
N ASN A 32 15.91 -6.15 5.15
CA ASN A 32 16.00 -7.09 4.04
C ASN A 32 14.67 -7.30 3.29
N ALA A 33 13.58 -6.70 3.77
CA ALA A 33 12.26 -6.83 3.14
C ALA A 33 12.18 -6.03 1.84
N HIS A 34 11.39 -6.56 0.89
CA HIS A 34 10.95 -5.86 -0.29
C HIS A 34 9.42 -5.65 -0.24
N VAL A 35 8.98 -4.41 -0.33
CA VAL A 35 7.55 -4.08 -0.36
C VAL A 35 7.23 -3.30 -1.64
N CYS A 36 6.22 -3.74 -2.37
CA CYS A 36 5.69 -3.03 -3.53
C CYS A 36 4.40 -2.31 -3.12
N VAL A 37 4.41 -1.00 -3.19
CA VAL A 37 3.24 -0.15 -2.92
C VAL A 37 2.57 0.18 -4.25
N VAL A 38 1.35 -0.31 -4.45
CA VAL A 38 0.56 -0.08 -5.66
C VAL A 38 -0.49 0.98 -5.37
N GLY A 39 -0.37 2.12 -6.05
CA GLY A 39 -1.18 3.31 -5.84
C GLY A 39 -0.60 4.24 -4.76
N LEU A 40 -0.21 5.44 -5.15
CA LEU A 40 0.40 6.48 -4.29
C LEU A 40 -0.60 7.61 -4.00
N GLY A 41 -1.86 7.26 -3.86
CA GLY A 41 -2.93 8.16 -3.44
C GLY A 41 -2.93 8.46 -1.94
N GLY A 42 -4.13 8.77 -1.40
CA GLY A 42 -4.31 9.13 0.02
C GLY A 42 -3.99 8.02 1.04
N VAL A 43 -3.87 6.77 0.59
CA VAL A 43 -3.46 5.63 1.45
C VAL A 43 -2.00 5.26 1.19
N GLY A 44 -1.64 5.00 -0.08
CA GLY A 44 -0.31 4.47 -0.42
C GLY A 44 0.83 5.45 -0.18
N SER A 45 0.62 6.77 -0.32
CA SER A 45 1.66 7.76 -0.02
C SER A 45 2.08 7.74 1.46
N TRP A 46 1.12 7.62 2.37
CA TRP A 46 1.39 7.48 3.80
C TRP A 46 2.01 6.13 4.16
N ALA A 47 1.56 5.06 3.49
CA ALA A 47 2.16 3.74 3.67
C ALA A 47 3.62 3.70 3.22
N ALA A 48 3.96 4.28 2.06
CA ALA A 48 5.33 4.37 1.57
C ALA A 48 6.24 5.15 2.53
N GLU A 49 5.77 6.28 3.08
CA GLU A 49 6.49 7.03 4.11
C GLU A 49 6.72 6.18 5.38
N ALA A 50 5.69 5.47 5.85
CA ALA A 50 5.80 4.61 7.03
C ALA A 50 6.81 3.48 6.82
N LEU A 51 6.83 2.85 5.64
CA LEU A 51 7.82 1.83 5.27
C LEU A 51 9.24 2.38 5.30
N ALA A 52 9.47 3.56 4.71
CA ALA A 52 10.78 4.21 4.74
C ALA A 52 11.24 4.51 6.19
N ARG A 53 10.33 5.00 7.05
CA ARG A 53 10.61 5.31 8.47
C ARG A 53 10.83 4.09 9.34
N THR A 54 10.31 2.93 8.93
CA THR A 54 10.59 1.64 9.58
C THR A 54 11.80 0.92 8.99
N ALA A 55 12.61 1.62 8.18
CA ALA A 55 13.84 1.12 7.58
C ALA A 55 13.66 -0.10 6.67
N VAL A 56 12.53 -0.21 5.97
CA VAL A 56 12.37 -1.20 4.90
C VAL A 56 13.43 -0.94 3.84
N GLY A 57 14.19 -1.99 3.49
CA GLY A 57 15.40 -1.83 2.67
C GLY A 57 15.11 -1.74 1.17
N ARG A 58 13.99 -2.29 0.68
CA ARG A 58 13.62 -2.20 -0.72
C ARG A 58 12.14 -1.87 -0.88
N ILE A 59 11.84 -0.81 -1.62
CA ILE A 59 10.48 -0.34 -1.88
C ILE A 59 10.31 -0.17 -3.40
N THR A 60 9.31 -0.84 -3.98
CA THR A 60 8.86 -0.56 -5.34
C THR A 60 7.59 0.28 -5.27
N LEU A 61 7.55 1.38 -6.01
CA LEU A 61 6.42 2.29 -6.13
C LEU A 61 5.78 2.14 -7.49
N VAL A 62 4.45 2.00 -7.55
CA VAL A 62 3.69 1.86 -8.80
C VAL A 62 2.56 2.87 -8.82
N ASP A 63 2.62 3.84 -9.70
CA ASP A 63 1.57 4.85 -9.96
C ASP A 63 1.93 5.59 -11.26
N LEU A 64 0.95 5.89 -12.14
CA LEU A 64 1.17 6.65 -13.36
C LEU A 64 0.85 8.14 -13.20
N ASP A 65 0.09 8.51 -12.17
CA ASP A 65 -0.40 9.88 -12.03
C ASP A 65 0.71 10.87 -11.65
N ASN A 66 0.45 12.12 -11.98
CA ASN A 66 1.19 13.26 -11.47
C ASN A 66 0.54 13.81 -10.19
N VAL A 67 1.35 14.49 -9.40
CA VAL A 67 0.89 15.21 -8.20
C VAL A 67 0.04 16.39 -8.62
N ALA A 68 -1.24 16.41 -8.22
CA ALA A 68 -2.16 17.50 -8.48
C ALA A 68 -2.39 18.35 -7.22
N GLU A 69 -2.70 19.63 -7.39
CA GLU A 69 -3.02 20.52 -6.27
C GLU A 69 -4.23 20.03 -5.46
N SER A 70 -5.24 19.43 -6.13
CA SER A 70 -6.40 18.79 -5.49
C SER A 70 -6.06 17.58 -4.61
N ASN A 71 -4.82 17.10 -4.67
CA ASN A 71 -4.35 16.00 -3.81
C ASN A 71 -3.86 16.48 -2.44
N THR A 72 -3.64 17.77 -2.25
CA THR A 72 -3.03 18.37 -1.05
C THR A 72 -3.73 17.99 0.25
N ASN A 73 -5.04 17.80 0.21
CA ASN A 73 -5.84 17.51 1.41
C ASN A 73 -5.65 16.08 1.96
N ARG A 74 -4.96 15.16 1.23
CA ARG A 74 -4.84 13.76 1.66
C ARG A 74 -3.59 13.01 1.20
N GLN A 75 -2.84 13.50 0.21
CA GLN A 75 -1.64 12.83 -0.29
C GLN A 75 -0.38 13.51 0.27
N LEU A 76 0.47 12.73 0.88
CA LEU A 76 1.63 13.21 1.63
C LEU A 76 2.63 14.02 0.78
N GLN A 77 2.86 13.62 -0.47
CA GLN A 77 3.79 14.27 -1.39
C GLN A 77 3.22 15.53 -2.06
N ALA A 78 1.89 15.79 -1.90
CA ALA A 78 1.24 16.92 -2.56
C ALA A 78 1.46 18.20 -1.78
N MET A 79 2.52 18.93 -2.13
CA MET A 79 2.96 20.18 -1.51
C MET A 79 3.29 21.21 -2.59
N THR A 80 3.25 22.50 -2.23
CA THR A 80 3.71 23.60 -3.09
C THR A 80 5.12 23.30 -3.61
N GLY A 81 5.33 23.48 -4.90
CA GLY A 81 6.59 23.20 -5.59
C GLY A 81 6.76 21.75 -6.06
N VAL A 82 5.79 20.87 -5.79
CA VAL A 82 5.82 19.44 -6.22
C VAL A 82 4.74 19.13 -7.25
N TYR A 83 3.74 19.99 -7.43
CA TYR A 83 2.66 19.78 -8.40
C TYR A 83 3.17 19.59 -9.83
N GLY A 84 2.58 18.66 -10.56
CA GLY A 84 2.98 18.26 -11.91
C GLY A 84 4.08 17.20 -11.98
N LYS A 85 4.78 16.90 -10.86
CA LYS A 85 5.80 15.83 -10.81
C LYS A 85 5.11 14.46 -10.77
N PRO A 86 5.66 13.40 -11.41
CA PRO A 86 5.19 12.04 -11.23
C PRO A 86 5.12 11.66 -9.74
N LYS A 87 4.03 11.03 -9.30
CA LYS A 87 3.87 10.62 -7.90
C LYS A 87 4.97 9.68 -7.43
N VAL A 88 5.43 8.79 -8.30
CA VAL A 88 6.54 7.86 -8.00
C VAL A 88 7.84 8.62 -7.72
N ASP A 89 8.12 9.69 -8.47
CA ASP A 89 9.32 10.52 -8.27
C ASP A 89 9.24 11.29 -6.95
N ALA A 90 8.13 12.00 -6.74
CA ALA A 90 7.93 12.79 -5.53
C ALA A 90 7.98 11.92 -4.25
N THR A 91 7.46 10.70 -4.32
CA THR A 91 7.50 9.75 -3.20
C THR A 91 8.88 9.16 -3.01
N ALA A 92 9.60 8.82 -4.09
CA ALA A 92 10.96 8.29 -4.02
C ALA A 92 11.94 9.30 -3.41
N GLU A 93 11.83 10.57 -3.76
CA GLU A 93 12.64 11.65 -3.15
C GLU A 93 12.44 11.71 -1.63
N ARG A 94 11.19 11.57 -1.16
CA ARG A 94 10.89 11.52 0.28
C ARG A 94 11.49 10.28 0.93
N ILE A 95 11.36 9.11 0.30
CA ILE A 95 11.94 7.86 0.80
C ILE A 95 13.45 8.02 0.96
N HIS A 96 14.15 8.54 -0.04
CA HIS A 96 15.60 8.76 0.04
C HIS A 96 16.00 9.81 1.07
N ALA A 97 15.21 10.86 1.27
CA ALA A 97 15.45 11.83 2.34
C ALA A 97 15.32 11.20 3.75
N ILE A 98 14.47 10.19 3.91
CA ILE A 98 14.26 9.44 5.17
C ILE A 98 15.28 8.32 5.31
N ASN A 99 15.37 7.46 4.31
CA ASN A 99 16.24 6.28 4.26
C ASN A 99 17.10 6.30 2.97
N PRO A 100 18.25 6.98 2.96
CA PRO A 100 19.11 7.06 1.77
C PRO A 100 19.63 5.70 1.29
N LEU A 101 19.60 4.66 2.13
CA LEU A 101 20.03 3.31 1.78
C LEU A 101 18.90 2.43 1.23
N CYS A 102 17.68 2.95 1.14
CA CYS A 102 16.57 2.22 0.55
C CYS A 102 16.77 2.07 -0.97
N ASP A 103 16.73 0.83 -1.45
CA ASP A 103 16.60 0.55 -2.88
C ASP A 103 15.16 0.86 -3.31
N CYS A 104 14.95 2.06 -3.88
CA CYS A 104 13.64 2.56 -4.27
C CYS A 104 13.45 2.46 -5.79
N ARG A 105 12.73 1.44 -6.26
CA ARG A 105 12.36 1.26 -7.66
C ARG A 105 11.06 1.98 -7.97
N LYS A 106 11.02 2.69 -9.09
CA LYS A 106 9.84 3.42 -9.60
C LYS A 106 9.30 2.69 -10.83
N ILE A 107 7.99 2.50 -10.88
CA ILE A 107 7.23 2.01 -12.04
C ILE A 107 6.16 3.06 -12.31
N GLU A 108 6.43 3.94 -13.27
CA GLU A 108 5.51 4.97 -13.75
C GLU A 108 4.56 4.35 -14.76
N ASP A 109 3.65 3.54 -14.26
CA ASP A 109 2.66 2.81 -15.08
C ASP A 109 1.43 2.47 -14.25
N PHE A 110 0.31 2.18 -14.93
CA PHE A 110 -0.86 1.59 -14.29
C PHE A 110 -0.79 0.07 -14.31
N ILE A 111 -1.08 -0.53 -13.16
CA ILE A 111 -1.40 -1.96 -13.15
C ILE A 111 -2.83 -2.11 -13.66
N GLU A 112 -2.97 -2.86 -14.74
CA GLU A 112 -4.25 -3.31 -15.30
C GLU A 112 -4.46 -4.81 -15.01
N VAL A 113 -5.62 -5.33 -15.37
CA VAL A 113 -5.93 -6.76 -15.18
C VAL A 113 -4.94 -7.63 -15.95
N GLU A 114 -4.59 -7.20 -17.17
CA GLU A 114 -3.72 -7.89 -18.11
C GLU A 114 -2.24 -7.77 -17.75
N THR A 115 -1.84 -6.64 -17.14
CA THR A 115 -0.44 -6.34 -16.81
C THR A 115 -0.06 -6.70 -15.37
N ALA A 116 -1.04 -7.05 -14.52
CA ALA A 116 -0.80 -7.35 -13.11
C ALA A 116 0.28 -8.43 -12.89
N GLU A 117 0.32 -9.47 -13.74
CA GLU A 117 1.31 -10.54 -13.61
C GLU A 117 2.72 -10.09 -13.99
N SER A 118 2.88 -9.20 -14.97
CA SER A 118 4.19 -8.74 -15.45
C SER A 118 4.77 -7.58 -14.64
N LEU A 119 3.92 -6.70 -14.09
CA LEU A 119 4.37 -5.51 -13.36
C LEU A 119 4.61 -5.75 -11.87
N LEU A 120 3.94 -6.74 -11.26
CA LEU A 120 4.16 -7.06 -9.85
C LEU A 120 5.49 -7.80 -9.65
N PRO A 121 6.43 -7.27 -8.83
CA PRO A 121 7.66 -7.98 -8.48
C PRO A 121 7.34 -9.29 -7.75
N GLU A 122 7.99 -10.38 -8.14
CA GLU A 122 7.69 -11.71 -7.56
C GLU A 122 8.21 -11.88 -6.12
N ASP A 123 9.27 -11.17 -5.78
CA ASP A 123 9.95 -11.22 -4.48
C ASP A 123 9.45 -10.18 -3.46
N ALA A 124 8.40 -9.41 -3.80
CA ALA A 124 7.88 -8.35 -2.94
C ALA A 124 6.63 -8.78 -2.17
N ILE A 125 6.45 -8.18 -1.00
CA ILE A 125 5.15 -8.09 -0.33
C ILE A 125 4.34 -7.02 -1.08
N ILE A 126 3.13 -7.34 -1.52
CA ILE A 126 2.28 -6.40 -2.25
C ILE A 126 1.37 -5.64 -1.27
N LEU A 127 1.46 -4.32 -1.28
CA LEU A 127 0.57 -3.43 -0.55
C LEU A 127 -0.35 -2.73 -1.56
N ASP A 128 -1.59 -3.19 -1.60
CA ASP A 128 -2.60 -2.72 -2.55
C ASP A 128 -3.37 -1.53 -1.97
N CYS A 129 -3.09 -0.35 -2.49
CA CYS A 129 -3.66 0.93 -2.07
C CYS A 129 -4.52 1.60 -3.17
N ILE A 130 -4.86 0.88 -4.25
CA ILE A 130 -5.72 1.40 -5.31
C ILE A 130 -7.20 1.24 -4.97
N ASP A 131 -8.06 1.92 -5.72
CA ASP A 131 -9.53 1.86 -5.60
C ASP A 131 -10.23 1.12 -6.75
N ASN A 132 -9.49 0.65 -7.75
CA ASN A 132 -10.03 -0.12 -8.86
C ASN A 132 -10.24 -1.60 -8.47
N VAL A 133 -11.50 -1.96 -8.25
CA VAL A 133 -11.91 -3.32 -7.82
C VAL A 133 -11.40 -4.42 -8.73
N LYS A 134 -11.47 -4.22 -10.06
CA LYS A 134 -11.08 -5.25 -11.04
C LYS A 134 -9.59 -5.55 -10.94
N VAL A 135 -8.79 -4.51 -10.87
CA VAL A 135 -7.33 -4.60 -10.75
C VAL A 135 -6.92 -5.18 -9.40
N LYS A 136 -7.56 -4.74 -8.29
CA LYS A 136 -7.36 -5.36 -6.96
C LYS A 136 -7.60 -6.86 -6.98
N ALA A 137 -8.68 -7.31 -7.63
CA ALA A 137 -9.00 -8.74 -7.73
C ALA A 137 -7.98 -9.50 -8.61
N ALA A 138 -7.51 -8.90 -9.70
CA ALA A 138 -6.46 -9.49 -10.55
C ALA A 138 -5.13 -9.63 -9.79
N MET A 139 -4.67 -8.58 -9.12
CA MET A 139 -3.46 -8.64 -8.29
C MET A 139 -3.56 -9.73 -7.21
N ALA A 140 -4.70 -9.83 -6.53
CA ALA A 140 -4.94 -10.86 -5.52
C ALA A 140 -4.89 -12.28 -6.11
N ALA A 141 -5.40 -12.47 -7.32
CA ALA A 141 -5.33 -13.75 -8.02
C ALA A 141 -3.88 -14.11 -8.40
N VAL A 142 -3.11 -13.15 -8.90
CA VAL A 142 -1.67 -13.31 -9.19
C VAL A 142 -0.90 -13.67 -7.92
N CYS A 143 -1.09 -12.92 -6.84
CA CYS A 143 -0.43 -13.20 -5.56
C CYS A 143 -0.79 -14.60 -5.03
N LYS A 144 -2.06 -15.02 -5.14
CA LYS A 144 -2.51 -16.36 -4.76
C LYS A 144 -1.79 -17.44 -5.55
N LYS A 145 -1.70 -17.28 -6.89
CA LYS A 145 -1.01 -18.21 -7.80
C LYS A 145 0.47 -18.34 -7.43
N ARG A 146 1.13 -17.22 -7.11
CA ARG A 146 2.56 -17.14 -6.75
C ARG A 146 2.84 -17.50 -5.29
N LYS A 147 1.82 -17.70 -4.44
CA LYS A 147 1.95 -17.81 -2.98
C LYS A 147 2.63 -16.57 -2.37
N GLN A 148 2.45 -15.44 -3.00
CA GLN A 148 3.00 -14.14 -2.63
C GLN A 148 2.12 -13.47 -1.59
N PHE A 149 2.73 -12.83 -0.59
CA PHE A 149 1.98 -12.13 0.45
C PHE A 149 1.45 -10.80 -0.08
N MET A 150 0.18 -10.53 0.18
CA MET A 150 -0.49 -9.29 -0.21
C MET A 150 -1.33 -8.77 0.95
N VAL A 151 -1.30 -7.47 1.17
CA VAL A 151 -2.23 -6.76 2.06
C VAL A 151 -3.07 -5.82 1.21
N ALA A 152 -4.39 -5.86 1.36
CA ALA A 152 -5.29 -4.98 0.64
C ALA A 152 -5.90 -3.91 1.55
N CYS A 153 -5.94 -2.67 1.09
CA CYS A 153 -6.61 -1.58 1.79
C CYS A 153 -8.05 -1.44 1.31
N GLY A 154 -8.97 -1.17 2.25
CA GLY A 154 -10.35 -0.80 1.96
C GLY A 154 -10.48 0.65 1.47
N ALA A 155 -11.71 1.07 1.20
CA ALA A 155 -12.02 2.43 0.80
C ALA A 155 -11.87 3.40 1.99
N ALA A 156 -11.15 4.52 1.78
CA ALA A 156 -10.99 5.57 2.79
C ALA A 156 -11.90 6.79 2.53
N GLY A 157 -12.38 6.97 1.29
CA GLY A 157 -13.20 8.13 0.91
C GLY A 157 -14.52 8.21 1.68
N GLY A 158 -14.87 9.43 2.14
CA GLY A 158 -16.11 9.69 2.89
C GLY A 158 -16.14 9.14 4.31
N LYS A 159 -15.01 8.68 4.85
CA LYS A 159 -14.87 8.21 6.23
C LYS A 159 -14.24 9.29 7.09
N THR A 160 -14.86 9.62 8.22
CA THR A 160 -14.48 10.76 9.07
C THR A 160 -13.77 10.34 10.36
N SER A 161 -13.70 9.04 10.66
CA SER A 161 -13.03 8.52 11.86
C SER A 161 -11.90 7.58 11.45
N ALA A 162 -10.75 7.70 12.11
CA ALA A 162 -9.65 6.77 12.02
C ALA A 162 -9.57 5.81 13.22
N MET A 163 -10.56 5.86 14.12
CA MET A 163 -10.50 5.10 15.38
C MET A 163 -10.90 3.63 15.22
N ASN A 164 -11.69 3.29 14.20
CA ASN A 164 -12.24 1.96 13.99
C ASN A 164 -11.53 1.22 12.84
N ILE A 165 -10.20 1.25 12.85
CA ILE A 165 -9.42 0.50 11.86
C ILE A 165 -9.45 -0.99 12.21
N ILE A 166 -9.85 -1.80 11.25
CA ILE A 166 -10.01 -3.26 11.37
C ILE A 166 -8.93 -3.93 10.51
N HIS A 167 -8.32 -4.97 11.08
CA HIS A 167 -7.47 -5.92 10.36
C HIS A 167 -8.17 -7.27 10.33
N GLU A 168 -8.55 -7.76 9.15
CA GLU A 168 -9.25 -9.03 8.97
C GLU A 168 -8.93 -9.65 7.60
N ASP A 169 -9.10 -10.96 7.48
CA ASP A 169 -9.01 -11.64 6.17
C ASP A 169 -10.14 -11.17 5.23
N LEU A 170 -9.81 -10.94 3.96
CA LEU A 170 -10.77 -10.43 2.95
C LEU A 170 -12.07 -11.22 2.91
N ALA A 171 -12.04 -12.55 3.12
CA ALA A 171 -13.23 -13.38 3.11
C ALA A 171 -14.25 -13.00 4.18
N ARG A 172 -13.81 -12.33 5.26
CA ARG A 172 -14.60 -11.98 6.45
C ARG A 172 -14.85 -10.49 6.63
N THR A 173 -14.26 -9.63 5.80
CA THR A 173 -14.46 -8.18 5.90
C THR A 173 -15.93 -7.80 5.75
N THR A 174 -16.41 -6.80 6.49
CA THR A 174 -17.78 -6.29 6.48
C THR A 174 -17.80 -4.77 6.43
N GLY A 175 -18.87 -4.15 5.93
CA GLY A 175 -19.04 -2.70 5.97
C GLY A 175 -18.19 -1.89 4.99
N ASP A 176 -17.33 -2.53 4.17
CA ASP A 176 -16.55 -1.86 3.15
C ASP A 176 -17.02 -2.27 1.74
N PRO A 177 -17.55 -1.32 0.94
CA PRO A 177 -18.07 -1.61 -0.40
C PRO A 177 -17.00 -2.09 -1.39
N LEU A 178 -15.79 -1.51 -1.33
CA LEU A 178 -14.68 -1.85 -2.21
C LEU A 178 -14.24 -3.31 -2.00
N LEU A 179 -13.98 -3.68 -0.74
CA LEU A 179 -13.60 -5.04 -0.39
C LEU A 179 -14.74 -6.05 -0.62
N SER A 180 -15.99 -5.64 -0.41
CA SER A 180 -17.15 -6.48 -0.71
C SER A 180 -17.21 -6.83 -2.20
N ARG A 181 -17.01 -5.85 -3.08
CA ARG A 181 -16.99 -6.08 -4.51
C ARG A 181 -15.77 -6.90 -4.95
N MET A 182 -14.61 -6.65 -4.37
CA MET A 182 -13.40 -7.46 -4.61
C MET A 182 -13.63 -8.93 -4.23
N ARG A 183 -14.23 -9.23 -3.07
CA ARG A 183 -14.61 -10.58 -2.67
C ARG A 183 -15.55 -11.26 -3.67
N TYR A 184 -16.54 -10.53 -4.15
CA TYR A 184 -17.47 -11.03 -5.15
C TYR A 184 -16.75 -11.44 -6.44
N ASP A 185 -15.89 -10.55 -6.97
CA ASP A 185 -15.14 -10.81 -8.20
C ASP A 185 -14.17 -11.98 -8.04
N LEU A 186 -13.48 -12.10 -6.91
CA LEU A 186 -12.58 -13.21 -6.62
C LEU A 186 -13.32 -14.56 -6.60
N ARG A 187 -14.50 -14.62 -5.99
CA ARG A 187 -15.33 -15.82 -5.98
C ARG A 187 -15.90 -16.18 -7.35
N LYS A 188 -16.29 -15.16 -8.12
CA LYS A 188 -16.93 -15.34 -9.42
C LYS A 188 -15.96 -15.69 -10.54
N LYS A 189 -14.80 -15.02 -10.57
CA LYS A 189 -13.87 -15.04 -11.71
C LYS A 189 -12.57 -15.82 -11.46
N TYR A 190 -12.12 -15.87 -10.20
CA TYR A 190 -10.78 -16.36 -9.86
C TYR A 190 -10.77 -17.60 -8.98
N GLY A 191 -11.91 -18.29 -8.83
CA GLY A 191 -11.97 -19.58 -8.14
C GLY A 191 -11.73 -19.54 -6.63
N PHE A 192 -11.84 -18.37 -5.99
CA PHE A 192 -11.73 -18.26 -4.53
C PHE A 192 -12.90 -18.96 -3.80
N PRO A 193 -12.68 -19.39 -2.54
CA PRO A 193 -13.69 -20.14 -1.79
C PRO A 193 -15.05 -19.47 -1.75
N LYS A 194 -16.09 -20.20 -2.15
CA LYS A 194 -17.49 -19.73 -2.11
C LYS A 194 -18.07 -19.92 -0.72
N LEU A 195 -19.03 -19.06 -0.36
CA LEU A 195 -19.84 -19.24 0.85
C LEU A 195 -20.66 -20.51 0.73
N LYS A 196 -20.65 -21.34 1.79
CA LYS A 196 -21.47 -22.54 1.90
C LYS A 196 -22.39 -22.36 3.12
N ALA A 197 -23.68 -22.53 2.93
CA ALA A 197 -24.65 -22.41 4.03
C ALA A 197 -24.28 -23.34 5.20
N GLY A 198 -24.33 -22.81 6.42
CA GLY A 198 -24.02 -23.56 7.64
C GLY A 198 -22.54 -23.94 7.85
N LYS A 199 -21.63 -23.50 6.97
CA LYS A 199 -20.20 -23.77 7.12
C LYS A 199 -19.43 -22.50 7.52
N ARG A 200 -18.31 -22.69 8.24
CA ARG A 200 -17.38 -21.60 8.57
C ARG A 200 -16.84 -20.97 7.28
N ILE A 201 -16.72 -19.64 7.27
CA ILE A 201 -16.13 -18.90 6.16
C ILE A 201 -14.66 -19.30 6.01
N GLU A 202 -14.33 -19.86 4.86
CA GLU A 202 -12.95 -20.21 4.50
C GLU A 202 -12.18 -18.94 4.15
N LYS A 203 -10.98 -18.78 4.74
CA LYS A 203 -10.11 -17.63 4.52
C LYS A 203 -9.57 -17.60 3.10
N PHE A 204 -9.37 -16.40 2.57
CA PHE A 204 -8.68 -16.18 1.29
C PHE A 204 -7.15 -16.13 1.45
N GLY A 205 -6.68 -15.85 2.66
CA GLY A 205 -5.27 -15.62 2.94
C GLY A 205 -4.80 -14.22 2.50
N ILE A 206 -5.73 -13.27 2.40
CA ILE A 206 -5.46 -11.87 2.04
C ILE A 206 -5.86 -11.00 3.23
N PRO A 207 -4.90 -10.57 4.06
CA PRO A 207 -5.14 -9.56 5.09
C PRO A 207 -5.65 -8.27 4.48
N CYS A 208 -6.62 -7.65 5.12
CA CYS A 208 -7.15 -6.34 4.75
C CYS A 208 -7.05 -5.37 5.92
N VAL A 209 -6.77 -4.10 5.61
CA VAL A 209 -6.86 -2.98 6.54
C VAL A 209 -7.95 -2.04 6.05
N TYR A 210 -8.97 -1.81 6.85
CA TYR A 210 -10.13 -1.01 6.46
C TYR A 210 -10.89 -0.48 7.68
N THR A 211 -11.89 0.34 7.46
CA THR A 211 -12.89 0.71 8.48
C THR A 211 -14.29 0.36 7.99
N ALA A 212 -15.11 -0.20 8.88
CA ALA A 212 -16.52 -0.49 8.61
C ALA A 212 -17.44 0.72 8.80
N ASP A 213 -16.88 1.88 9.18
CA ASP A 213 -17.65 3.11 9.36
C ASP A 213 -18.43 3.46 8.08
N PRO A 214 -19.65 3.97 8.20
CA PRO A 214 -20.45 4.33 7.04
C PRO A 214 -19.79 5.50 6.29
N VAL A 215 -19.92 5.49 4.97
CA VAL A 215 -19.54 6.63 4.13
C VAL A 215 -20.52 7.77 4.39
N LYS A 216 -19.99 8.91 4.87
CA LYS A 216 -20.76 10.13 5.02
C LYS A 216 -20.75 10.92 3.72
N ARG A 217 -21.94 11.26 3.24
CA ARG A 217 -22.12 12.20 2.13
C ARG A 217 -22.67 13.48 2.71
N PRO A 218 -21.95 14.63 2.62
CA PRO A 218 -22.48 15.90 3.04
C PRO A 218 -23.75 16.24 2.24
N GLU A 219 -24.71 16.89 2.90
CA GLU A 219 -25.87 17.43 2.20
C GLU A 219 -25.42 18.60 1.33
N GLY A 220 -25.86 18.66 0.08
CA GLY A 220 -25.61 19.79 -0.82
C GLY A 220 -24.28 19.75 -1.60
N VAL A 221 -23.62 18.59 -1.67
CA VAL A 221 -22.42 18.40 -2.52
C VAL A 221 -22.72 17.41 -3.63
#